data_69ee24e75948fc7ee7543a5d49faaadb
#
_entry.id   69ee24e75948fc7ee7543a5d49faaadb
#
_cell.length_a   1.000
_cell.length_b   1.000
_cell.length_c   1.000
_cell.angle_alpha   90.00
_cell.angle_beta   90.00
_cell.angle_gamma   90.00
#
_symmetry.space_group_name_H-M   'P 1'
#
loop_
_entity.id
_entity.type
_entity.pdbx_description
1 polymer ?
#
loop_
_entity_poly.entity_id
_entity_poly.type
_entity_poly.pdbx_seq_one_letter_code
_entity_poly.pdbx_strand_id
1 'polypeptide(L)'
;TIGVEICSSLRKNYPDMKVLIFTGEVLNEKLWVDALNAGADGIILKTGELLTATDVQAVMDGKRLVFNYPILEKIVARFKQSVAQEQRRQEAVIDYDIDEYDERLLRHLALGYTKEMITNLKGMPFGVKSIEKRQNELINRLFTLDERNGVNACRLVTRAFELRILDIDNLEPDEE
;
A
#
# COMPACT_ATOMS: atom_id res chain seq x y z
N THR A 1 -1.11 -17.25 -9.93
CA THR A 1 -0.08 -18.26 -10.29
C THR A 1 -0.48 -19.62 -9.76
N ILE A 2 -0.30 -20.68 -10.53
CA ILE A 2 -0.75 -22.05 -10.22
C ILE A 2 -0.34 -22.48 -8.79
N GLY A 3 0.89 -22.19 -8.36
CA GLY A 3 1.37 -22.54 -7.01
C GLY A 3 0.59 -21.87 -5.87
N VAL A 4 0.18 -20.62 -6.04
CA VAL A 4 -0.63 -19.90 -5.06
C VAL A 4 -2.05 -20.45 -5.00
N GLU A 5 -2.65 -20.77 -6.14
CA GLU A 5 -3.99 -21.38 -6.24
C GLU A 5 -4.01 -22.77 -5.60
N ILE A 6 -2.97 -23.58 -5.84
CA ILE A 6 -2.82 -24.88 -5.17
C ILE A 6 -2.69 -24.69 -3.66
N CYS A 7 -1.88 -23.74 -3.19
CA CYS A 7 -1.71 -23.44 -1.78
C CYS A 7 -3.06 -23.10 -1.12
N SER A 8 -3.82 -22.18 -1.73
CA SER A 8 -5.15 -21.79 -1.24
C SER A 8 -6.13 -22.97 -1.19
N SER A 9 -6.12 -23.82 -2.22
CA SER A 9 -6.96 -25.04 -2.28
C SER A 9 -6.57 -26.04 -1.20
N LEU A 10 -5.27 -26.27 -1.01
CA LEU A 10 -4.78 -27.18 0.04
C LEU A 10 -5.16 -26.67 1.44
N ARG A 11 -4.99 -25.37 1.68
CA ARG A 11 -5.35 -24.78 2.98
C ARG A 11 -6.85 -24.87 3.27
N LYS A 12 -7.69 -24.71 2.24
CA LYS A 12 -9.15 -24.83 2.37
C LYS A 12 -9.59 -26.27 2.70
N ASN A 13 -8.99 -27.26 2.04
CA ASN A 13 -9.39 -28.66 2.17
C ASN A 13 -8.69 -29.40 3.32
N TYR A 14 -7.49 -28.95 3.67
CA TYR A 14 -6.61 -29.57 4.68
C TYR A 14 -5.98 -28.47 5.56
N PRO A 15 -6.73 -27.87 6.50
CA PRO A 15 -6.27 -26.69 7.27
C PRO A 15 -5.01 -26.94 8.10
N ASP A 16 -4.78 -28.17 8.54
CA ASP A 16 -3.61 -28.54 9.35
C ASP A 16 -2.37 -28.91 8.52
N MET A 17 -2.54 -29.04 7.19
CA MET A 17 -1.42 -29.36 6.29
C MET A 17 -0.41 -28.21 6.25
N LYS A 18 0.87 -28.53 6.39
CA LYS A 18 1.97 -27.57 6.24
C LYS A 18 2.34 -27.40 4.78
N VAL A 19 2.38 -26.15 4.32
CA VAL A 19 2.65 -25.81 2.92
C VAL A 19 3.89 -24.94 2.81
N LEU A 20 4.95 -25.48 2.18
CA LEU A 20 6.15 -24.77 1.80
C LEU A 20 6.15 -24.52 0.28
N ILE A 21 6.35 -23.28 -0.14
CA ILE A 21 6.51 -22.92 -1.54
C ILE A 21 7.98 -22.87 -1.89
N PHE A 22 8.36 -23.63 -2.93
CA PHE A 22 9.72 -23.70 -3.43
C PHE A 22 9.77 -23.05 -4.82
N THR A 23 10.34 -21.84 -4.92
CA THR A 23 10.27 -21.01 -6.12
C THR A 23 11.65 -20.62 -6.67
N GLY A 24 11.74 -20.51 -8.01
CA GLY A 24 12.89 -19.87 -8.69
C GLY A 24 12.75 -18.36 -8.90
N GLU A 25 11.58 -17.79 -8.58
CA GLU A 25 11.22 -16.39 -8.78
C GLU A 25 11.85 -15.49 -7.70
N VAL A 26 13.08 -15.02 -7.96
CA VAL A 26 13.85 -14.20 -7.01
C VAL A 26 13.33 -12.76 -6.88
N LEU A 27 12.71 -12.23 -7.93
CA LEU A 27 12.33 -10.80 -8.02
C LEU A 27 10.83 -10.55 -7.91
N ASN A 28 10.02 -11.59 -7.73
CA ASN A 28 8.57 -11.46 -7.70
C ASN A 28 8.02 -11.35 -6.27
N GLU A 29 8.19 -10.18 -5.66
CA GLU A 29 7.73 -9.90 -4.30
C GLU A 29 6.21 -10.06 -4.16
N LYS A 30 5.45 -9.69 -5.20
CA LYS A 30 4.00 -9.88 -5.21
C LYS A 30 3.63 -11.36 -5.07
N LEU A 31 4.33 -12.24 -5.76
CA LEU A 31 4.11 -13.68 -5.65
C LEU A 31 4.31 -14.17 -4.21
N TRP A 32 5.29 -13.62 -3.49
CA TRP A 32 5.54 -14.02 -2.10
C TRP A 32 4.42 -13.57 -1.17
N VAL A 33 3.94 -12.34 -1.33
CA VAL A 33 2.79 -11.83 -0.57
C VAL A 33 1.53 -12.63 -0.88
N ASP A 34 1.26 -12.90 -2.15
CA ASP A 34 0.12 -13.72 -2.58
C ASP A 34 0.20 -15.15 -2.01
N ALA A 35 1.41 -15.73 -1.94
CA ALA A 35 1.65 -17.04 -1.37
C ALA A 35 1.37 -17.09 0.15
N LEU A 36 1.81 -16.08 0.89
CA LEU A 36 1.55 -15.95 2.32
C LEU A 36 0.05 -15.74 2.60
N ASN A 37 -0.61 -14.89 1.81
CA ASN A 37 -2.05 -14.67 1.91
C ASN A 37 -2.85 -15.93 1.58
N ALA A 38 -2.34 -16.78 0.68
CA ALA A 38 -2.91 -18.08 0.37
C ALA A 38 -2.69 -19.14 1.49
N GLY A 39 -1.94 -18.78 2.53
CA GLY A 39 -1.72 -19.62 3.72
C GLY A 39 -0.48 -20.51 3.67
N ALA A 40 0.55 -20.12 2.87
CA ALA A 40 1.85 -20.81 2.93
C ALA A 40 2.51 -20.62 4.30
N ASP A 41 3.12 -21.68 4.84
CA ASP A 41 3.88 -21.63 6.10
C ASP A 41 5.34 -21.18 5.86
N GLY A 42 5.81 -21.17 4.61
CA GLY A 42 7.13 -20.65 4.25
C GLY A 42 7.36 -20.61 2.75
N ILE A 43 8.39 -19.85 2.36
CA ILE A 43 8.82 -19.68 0.97
C ILE A 43 10.34 -19.85 0.91
N ILE A 44 10.82 -20.69 0.00
CA ILE A 44 12.22 -20.99 -0.18
C ILE A 44 12.60 -20.80 -1.65
N LEU A 45 13.69 -20.08 -1.90
CA LEU A 45 14.22 -19.92 -3.25
C LEU A 45 14.99 -21.17 -3.69
N LYS A 46 14.83 -21.53 -4.96
CA LYS A 46 15.60 -22.61 -5.61
C LYS A 46 17.08 -22.26 -5.85
N THR A 47 17.47 -20.99 -5.58
CA THR A 47 18.81 -20.49 -5.84
C THR A 47 19.61 -20.39 -4.54
N GLY A 48 20.71 -21.10 -4.44
CA GLY A 48 21.74 -20.99 -3.39
C GLY A 48 21.65 -22.04 -2.32
N GLU A 49 20.87 -21.86 -1.30
CA GLU A 49 20.75 -22.81 -0.20
C GLU A 49 19.62 -23.81 -0.47
N LEU A 50 19.96 -25.09 -0.39
CA LEU A 50 18.98 -26.17 -0.48
C LEU A 50 18.09 -26.15 0.77
N LEU A 51 16.82 -26.51 0.58
CA LEU A 51 15.91 -26.82 1.68
C LEU A 51 16.59 -27.83 2.62
N THR A 52 16.80 -27.43 3.85
CA THR A 52 17.45 -28.29 4.86
C THR A 52 16.40 -29.09 5.64
N ALA A 53 16.80 -30.20 6.23
CA ALA A 53 15.97 -30.95 7.15
C ALA A 53 15.51 -30.08 8.35
N THR A 54 16.34 -29.11 8.74
CA THR A 54 16.04 -28.15 9.81
C THR A 54 14.89 -27.21 9.43
N ASP A 55 14.80 -26.77 8.17
CA ASP A 55 13.70 -25.91 7.69
C ASP A 55 12.38 -26.67 7.71
N VAL A 56 12.40 -27.90 7.23
CA VAL A 56 11.21 -28.77 7.26
C VAL A 56 10.76 -29.02 8.70
N GLN A 57 11.68 -29.34 9.60
CA GLN A 57 11.40 -29.57 11.00
C GLN A 57 10.80 -28.32 11.66
N ALA A 58 11.34 -27.13 11.37
CA ALA A 58 10.84 -25.88 11.90
C ALA A 58 9.37 -25.64 11.51
N VAL A 59 8.98 -25.96 10.27
CA VAL A 59 7.59 -25.88 9.81
C VAL A 59 6.71 -26.92 10.49
N MET A 60 7.20 -28.14 10.64
CA MET A 60 6.48 -29.21 11.34
C MET A 60 6.25 -28.86 12.81
N ASP A 61 7.23 -28.22 13.46
CA ASP A 61 7.12 -27.74 14.85
C ASP A 61 6.19 -26.52 15.01
N GLY A 62 5.54 -26.09 13.92
CA GLY A 62 4.59 -24.97 13.94
C GLY A 62 5.24 -23.59 13.88
N LYS A 63 6.53 -23.49 13.62
CA LYS A 63 7.15 -22.19 13.30
C LYS A 63 6.61 -21.73 11.95
N ARG A 64 5.96 -20.60 11.95
CA ARG A 64 5.44 -19.97 10.73
C ARG A 64 6.49 -19.06 10.11
N LEU A 65 6.37 -18.84 8.80
CA LEU A 65 7.20 -17.91 8.04
C LEU A 65 8.68 -18.38 7.97
N VAL A 66 8.88 -19.59 7.50
CA VAL A 66 10.23 -20.06 7.18
C VAL A 66 10.64 -19.48 5.82
N PHE A 67 11.69 -18.65 5.85
CA PHE A 67 12.28 -18.06 4.66
C PHE A 67 13.77 -18.34 4.66
N ASN A 68 14.34 -18.58 3.48
CA ASN A 68 15.79 -18.51 3.39
C ASN A 68 16.27 -17.03 3.37
N TYR A 69 17.52 -16.82 3.76
CA TYR A 69 18.09 -15.50 4.01
C TYR A 69 17.83 -14.45 2.91
N PRO A 70 17.98 -14.74 1.60
CA PRO A 70 17.74 -13.75 0.55
C PRO A 70 16.30 -13.22 0.51
N ILE A 71 15.31 -14.05 0.83
CA ILE A 71 13.91 -13.61 0.91
C ILE A 71 13.70 -12.74 2.14
N LEU A 72 14.22 -13.18 3.28
CA LEU A 72 14.09 -12.44 4.54
C LEU A 72 14.71 -11.04 4.43
N GLU A 73 15.90 -10.93 3.84
CA GLU A 73 16.56 -9.64 3.61
C GLU A 73 15.70 -8.67 2.81
N LYS A 74 15.07 -9.14 1.73
CA LYS A 74 14.18 -8.32 0.90
C LYS A 74 12.90 -7.91 1.63
N ILE A 75 12.28 -8.82 2.39
CA ILE A 75 11.10 -8.51 3.20
C ILE A 75 11.44 -7.43 4.24
N VAL A 76 12.58 -7.55 4.93
CA VAL A 76 13.02 -6.56 5.91
C VAL A 76 13.33 -5.22 5.25
N ALA A 77 13.98 -5.21 4.08
CA ALA A 77 14.24 -3.98 3.33
C ALA A 77 12.93 -3.27 2.93
N ARG A 78 11.95 -4.02 2.43
CA ARG A 78 10.63 -3.49 2.07
C ARG A 78 9.90 -2.93 3.27
N PHE A 79 9.90 -3.66 4.37
CA PHE A 79 9.30 -3.19 5.62
C PHE A 79 9.91 -1.87 6.11
N LYS A 80 11.24 -1.76 6.08
CA LYS A 80 11.93 -0.51 6.43
C LYS A 80 11.54 0.65 5.51
N GLN A 81 11.40 0.39 4.21
CA GLN A 81 10.96 1.41 3.26
C GLN A 81 9.52 1.87 3.53
N SER A 82 8.59 0.94 3.79
CA SER A 82 7.19 1.30 4.08
C SER A 82 7.06 2.11 5.38
N VAL A 83 7.80 1.73 6.44
CA VAL A 83 7.82 2.50 7.69
C VAL A 83 8.38 3.92 7.47
N ALA A 84 9.47 4.05 6.71
CA ALA A 84 10.05 5.36 6.41
C ALA A 84 9.12 6.23 5.53
N GLN A 85 8.35 5.63 4.63
CA GLN A 85 7.34 6.33 3.82
C GLN A 85 6.19 6.84 4.70
N GLU A 86 5.68 6.00 5.59
CA GLU A 86 4.59 6.37 6.49
C GLU A 86 5.01 7.49 7.46
N GLN A 87 6.23 7.43 7.99
CA GLN A 87 6.76 8.51 8.82
C GLN A 87 6.81 9.85 8.08
N ARG A 88 7.31 9.88 6.84
CA ARG A 88 7.34 11.09 6.01
C ARG A 88 5.95 11.62 5.69
N ARG A 89 4.98 10.72 5.47
CA ARG A 89 3.58 11.11 5.25
C ARG A 89 3.02 11.78 6.50
N GLN A 90 3.22 11.21 7.67
CA GLN A 90 2.74 11.76 8.94
C GLN A 90 3.37 13.13 9.22
N GLU A 91 4.66 13.29 8.96
CA GLU A 91 5.35 14.58 9.07
C GLU A 91 4.71 15.64 8.15
N ALA A 92 4.49 15.29 6.87
CA ALA A 92 3.87 16.21 5.92
C ALA A 92 2.42 16.58 6.29
N VAL A 93 1.63 15.62 6.77
CA VAL A 93 0.24 15.88 7.23
C VAL A 93 0.25 16.89 8.40
N ILE A 94 1.19 16.77 9.33
CA ILE A 94 1.33 17.69 10.47
C ILE A 94 1.85 19.05 10.02
N ASP A 95 2.90 19.10 9.20
CA ASP A 95 3.55 20.33 8.77
C ASP A 95 2.61 21.25 7.95
N TYR A 96 1.73 20.66 7.15
CA TYR A 96 0.78 21.39 6.30
C TYR A 96 -0.63 21.48 6.88
N ASP A 97 -0.85 21.03 8.11
CA ASP A 97 -2.18 21.05 8.76
C ASP A 97 -3.28 20.43 7.89
N ILE A 98 -3.01 19.22 7.43
CA ILE A 98 -3.92 18.46 6.57
C ILE A 98 -4.86 17.63 7.45
N ASP A 99 -6.15 17.89 7.36
CA ASP A 99 -7.15 17.09 8.06
C ASP A 99 -7.70 15.94 7.19
N GLU A 100 -8.49 15.06 7.80
CA GLU A 100 -9.10 13.90 7.12
C GLU A 100 -9.93 14.31 5.90
N TYR A 101 -10.62 15.44 5.98
CA TYR A 101 -11.40 15.98 4.87
C TYR A 101 -10.50 16.42 3.70
N ASP A 102 -9.37 17.06 3.99
CA ASP A 102 -8.37 17.45 3.01
C ASP A 102 -7.80 16.24 2.29
N GLU A 103 -7.45 15.18 3.03
CA GLU A 103 -6.95 13.93 2.43
C GLU A 103 -8.00 13.30 1.51
N ARG A 104 -9.25 13.22 1.95
CA ARG A 104 -10.36 12.69 1.14
C ARG A 104 -10.60 13.52 -0.11
N LEU A 105 -10.61 14.84 0.01
CA LEU A 105 -10.76 15.74 -1.13
C LEU A 105 -9.63 15.54 -2.15
N LEU A 106 -8.39 15.52 -1.70
CA LEU A 106 -7.22 15.30 -2.56
C LEU A 106 -7.27 13.92 -3.24
N ARG A 107 -7.69 12.88 -2.52
CA ARG A 107 -7.87 11.52 -3.05
C ARG A 107 -8.91 11.47 -4.17
N HIS A 108 -10.09 12.05 -3.96
CA HIS A 108 -11.12 12.08 -4.99
C HIS A 108 -10.71 12.89 -6.22
N LEU A 109 -10.00 14.02 -6.03
CA LEU A 109 -9.42 14.77 -7.14
C LEU A 109 -8.38 13.95 -7.91
N ALA A 110 -7.56 13.16 -7.21
CA ALA A 110 -6.57 12.27 -7.81
C ALA A 110 -7.22 11.14 -8.63
N LEU A 111 -8.38 10.63 -8.17
CA LEU A 111 -9.20 9.66 -8.89
C LEU A 111 -9.96 10.28 -10.09
N GLY A 112 -9.82 11.57 -10.33
CA GLY A 112 -10.43 12.27 -11.47
C GLY A 112 -11.88 12.69 -11.23
N TYR A 113 -12.37 12.70 -9.99
CA TYR A 113 -13.72 13.14 -9.70
C TYR A 113 -13.87 14.66 -9.88
N THR A 114 -14.96 15.06 -10.49
CA THR A 114 -15.32 16.49 -10.56
C THR A 114 -15.85 16.98 -9.21
N LYS A 115 -15.86 18.28 -9.00
CA LYS A 115 -16.40 18.88 -7.76
C LYS A 115 -17.86 18.50 -7.52
N GLU A 116 -18.64 18.44 -8.60
CA GLU A 116 -20.04 18.01 -8.55
C GLU A 116 -20.17 16.53 -8.15
N MET A 117 -19.30 15.66 -8.65
CA MET A 117 -19.26 14.25 -8.23
C MET A 117 -18.92 14.13 -6.75
N ILE A 118 -17.91 14.87 -6.28
CA ILE A 118 -17.46 14.85 -4.89
C ILE A 118 -18.58 15.28 -3.93
N THR A 119 -19.43 16.28 -4.30
CA THR A 119 -20.54 16.71 -3.44
C THR A 119 -21.60 15.65 -3.21
N ASN A 120 -21.70 14.65 -4.10
CA ASN A 120 -22.68 13.57 -4.02
C ASN A 120 -22.16 12.34 -3.25
N LEU A 121 -20.91 12.36 -2.83
CA LEU A 121 -20.31 11.25 -2.08
C LEU A 121 -20.75 11.26 -0.61
N LYS A 122 -20.98 10.09 -0.07
CA LYS A 122 -21.34 9.90 1.34
C LYS A 122 -20.21 10.42 2.25
N GLY A 123 -20.58 11.27 3.20
CA GLY A 123 -19.59 11.89 4.11
C GLY A 123 -18.87 13.12 3.57
N MET A 124 -19.28 13.64 2.39
CA MET A 124 -18.86 14.93 1.86
C MET A 124 -20.01 15.94 1.97
N PRO A 125 -20.24 16.55 3.15
CA PRO A 125 -21.45 17.31 3.44
C PRO A 125 -21.52 18.69 2.78
N PHE A 126 -20.59 19.03 1.90
CA PHE A 126 -20.41 20.39 1.42
C PHE A 126 -20.77 20.54 -0.06
N GLY A 127 -21.41 21.65 -0.40
CA GLY A 127 -21.67 22.00 -1.80
C GLY A 127 -20.39 22.43 -2.55
N VAL A 128 -20.48 22.55 -3.88
CA VAL A 128 -19.37 22.88 -4.79
C VAL A 128 -18.56 24.09 -4.33
N LYS A 129 -19.22 25.15 -3.84
CA LYS A 129 -18.54 26.36 -3.35
C LYS A 129 -17.64 26.10 -2.13
N SER A 130 -18.04 25.18 -1.26
CA SER A 130 -17.24 24.82 -0.08
C SER A 130 -16.02 23.98 -0.49
N ILE A 131 -16.18 23.10 -1.47
CA ILE A 131 -15.07 22.34 -2.06
C ILE A 131 -14.07 23.31 -2.72
N GLU A 132 -14.55 24.30 -3.46
CA GLU A 132 -13.69 25.32 -4.07
C GLU A 132 -12.91 26.14 -3.02
N LYS A 133 -13.61 26.55 -1.97
CA LYS A 133 -12.97 27.26 -0.86
C LYS A 133 -11.86 26.41 -0.24
N ARG A 134 -12.17 25.16 0.08
CA ARG A 134 -11.21 24.23 0.69
C ARG A 134 -10.04 23.92 -0.24
N GLN A 135 -10.28 23.77 -1.54
CA GLN A 135 -9.22 23.61 -2.53
C GLN A 135 -8.29 24.83 -2.57
N ASN A 136 -8.84 26.04 -2.47
CA ASN A 136 -8.03 27.26 -2.41
C ASN A 136 -7.22 27.36 -1.10
N GLU A 137 -7.78 26.92 0.01
CA GLU A 137 -7.09 26.84 1.30
C GLU A 137 -5.91 25.85 1.22
N LEU A 138 -6.10 24.69 0.60
CA LEU A 138 -5.04 23.72 0.32
C LEU A 138 -3.94 24.31 -0.56
N ILE A 139 -4.30 25.01 -1.64
CA ILE A 139 -3.33 25.70 -2.48
C ILE A 139 -2.51 26.70 -1.65
N ASN A 140 -3.14 27.44 -0.75
CA ASN A 140 -2.47 28.38 0.11
C ASN A 140 -1.51 27.73 1.12
N ARG A 141 -1.78 26.51 1.56
CA ARG A 141 -0.92 25.76 2.48
C ARG A 141 0.21 25.03 1.77
N LEU A 142 -0.06 24.46 0.60
CA LEU A 142 0.88 23.57 -0.11
C LEU A 142 1.82 24.29 -1.09
N PHE A 143 1.56 25.54 -1.43
CA PHE A 143 2.33 26.31 -2.40
C PHE A 143 2.82 27.65 -1.84
N THR A 144 4.03 28.05 -2.20
CA THR A 144 4.54 29.39 -1.91
C THR A 144 3.78 30.45 -2.70
N LEU A 145 3.87 31.72 -2.30
CA LEU A 145 3.16 32.83 -2.95
C LEU A 145 3.41 32.90 -4.47
N ASP A 146 4.65 32.65 -4.88
CA ASP A 146 5.06 32.73 -6.29
C ASP A 146 4.53 31.54 -7.12
N GLU A 147 4.28 30.40 -6.47
CA GLU A 147 3.83 29.18 -7.12
C GLU A 147 2.30 29.09 -7.29
N ARG A 148 1.54 29.90 -6.56
CA ARG A 148 0.06 29.82 -6.51
C ARG A 148 -0.63 30.21 -7.80
N ASN A 149 0.04 30.99 -8.64
CA ASN A 149 -0.58 31.50 -9.86
C ASN A 149 -0.83 30.36 -10.87
N GLY A 150 -2.09 30.17 -11.27
CA GLY A 150 -2.48 29.14 -12.23
C GLY A 150 -2.50 27.71 -11.70
N VAL A 151 -2.51 27.51 -10.37
CA VAL A 151 -2.67 26.18 -9.78
C VAL A 151 -4.08 25.67 -10.03
N ASN A 152 -4.18 24.54 -10.71
CA ASN A 152 -5.41 23.79 -10.93
C ASN A 152 -5.43 22.49 -10.09
N ALA A 153 -6.52 21.73 -10.17
CA ALA A 153 -6.67 20.48 -9.43
C ALA A 153 -5.55 19.47 -9.73
N CYS A 154 -5.12 19.36 -11.00
CA CYS A 154 -4.05 18.44 -11.38
C CYS A 154 -2.73 18.82 -10.71
N ARG A 155 -2.34 20.09 -10.72
CA ARG A 155 -1.11 20.57 -10.06
C ARG A 155 -1.18 20.44 -8.54
N LEU A 156 -2.37 20.64 -7.95
CA LEU A 156 -2.60 20.42 -6.53
C LEU A 156 -2.39 18.95 -6.15
N VAL A 157 -2.96 18.03 -6.92
CA VAL A 157 -2.79 16.57 -6.74
C VAL A 157 -1.34 16.16 -6.91
N THR A 158 -0.65 16.65 -7.95
CA THR A 158 0.79 16.39 -8.15
C THR A 158 1.59 16.82 -6.93
N ARG A 159 1.31 18.01 -6.38
CA ARG A 159 1.99 18.52 -5.18
C ARG A 159 1.72 17.65 -3.95
N ALA A 160 0.50 17.14 -3.79
CA ALA A 160 0.14 16.24 -2.70
C ALA A 160 0.92 14.91 -2.77
N PHE A 161 1.19 14.38 -3.97
CA PHE A 161 2.08 13.22 -4.17
C PHE A 161 3.55 13.56 -3.89
N GLU A 162 4.05 14.71 -4.35
CA GLU A 162 5.43 15.16 -4.07
C GLU A 162 5.70 15.26 -2.57
N LEU A 163 4.75 15.80 -1.82
CA LEU A 163 4.80 15.95 -0.38
C LEU A 163 4.43 14.67 0.40
N ARG A 164 4.11 13.58 -0.29
CA ARG A 164 3.69 12.31 0.32
C ARG A 164 2.42 12.37 1.16
N ILE A 165 1.59 13.40 0.98
CA ILE A 165 0.24 13.48 1.56
C ILE A 165 -0.65 12.39 0.94
N LEU A 166 -0.51 12.16 -0.37
CA LEU A 166 -1.12 11.04 -1.09
C LEU A 166 -0.08 9.99 -1.47
N ASP A 167 -0.49 8.72 -1.46
CA ASP A 167 0.27 7.60 -2.00
C ASP A 167 -0.54 6.88 -3.09
N ILE A 168 0.11 6.51 -4.19
CA ILE A 168 -0.53 5.79 -5.30
C ILE A 168 -1.07 4.44 -4.84
N ASP A 169 -0.37 3.78 -3.93
CA ASP A 169 -0.75 2.46 -3.43
C ASP A 169 -2.02 2.48 -2.56
N ASN A 170 -2.44 3.68 -2.09
CA ASN A 170 -3.61 3.90 -1.25
C ASN A 170 -4.74 4.70 -1.93
N LEU A 171 -4.68 4.82 -3.26
CA LEU A 171 -5.73 5.47 -4.05
C LEU A 171 -6.88 4.50 -4.33
N GLU A 172 -7.61 4.11 -3.30
CA GLU A 172 -8.85 3.37 -3.47
C GLU A 172 -10.05 4.32 -3.33
N PRO A 173 -11.10 4.17 -4.15
CA PRO A 173 -12.35 4.90 -3.93
C PRO A 173 -12.94 4.47 -2.59
N ASP A 174 -13.53 5.43 -1.86
CA ASP A 174 -14.28 5.10 -0.64
C ASP A 174 -15.37 4.07 -1.01
N GLU A 175 -15.49 2.98 -0.26
CA GLU A 175 -16.56 2.00 -0.45
C GLU A 175 -17.92 2.70 -0.27
N GLU A 176 -18.84 2.48 -1.23
CA GLU A 176 -20.19 3.05 -1.24
C GLU A 176 -21.08 2.59 -0.06
#